data_b8a7f7ee04b7eb420a947d332c4333d4
#
_entry.id   b8a7f7ee04b7eb420a947d332c4333d4
#
_cell.length_a   1.000
_cell.length_b   1.000
_cell.length_c   1.000
_cell.angle_alpha   90.00
_cell.angle_beta   90.00
_cell.angle_gamma   90.00
#
_symmetry.space_group_name_H-M   'P 1'
#
loop_
_entity.id
_entity.type
_entity.pdbx_description
1 polymer ?
#
loop_
_entity_poly.entity_id
_entity_poly.type
_entity_poly.pdbx_seq_one_letter_code
_entity_poly.pdbx_strand_id
1 'polypeptide(L)'
;MLLALAAAVPVFVALTAELVFVCAGSRGVFLRPGQVGVGVRKVQRTVEKQVPWLSGFAALASVGLALSAGPLTPAGCLALGGVLALVAHLTFCMQFARRFHDDTMCLERPSTSGTDLRALQTRWEVEMTTRASLHAAALACIVGSMLVRL
;
A
#
# COMPACT_ATOMS: atom_id res chain seq x y z
N MET A 1 -17.38 7.83 15.81
CA MET A 1 -17.48 8.13 14.37
C MET A 1 -16.25 8.82 13.80
N LEU A 2 -15.75 9.92 14.36
CA LEU A 2 -14.57 10.65 13.84
C LEU A 2 -13.30 9.78 13.73
N LEU A 3 -12.97 8.98 14.76
CA LEU A 3 -11.81 8.09 14.72
C LEU A 3 -11.90 7.05 13.61
N ALA A 4 -13.09 6.53 13.34
CA ALA A 4 -13.30 5.56 12.28
C ALA A 4 -13.11 6.17 10.89
N LEU A 5 -13.59 7.40 10.67
CA LEU A 5 -13.34 8.15 9.45
C LEU A 5 -11.86 8.51 9.31
N ALA A 6 -11.23 8.94 10.40
CA ALA A 6 -9.79 9.26 10.42
C ALA A 6 -8.92 8.03 10.09
N ALA A 7 -9.37 6.83 10.42
CA ALA A 7 -8.71 5.58 10.05
C ALA A 7 -9.03 5.17 8.59
N ALA A 8 -10.31 5.18 8.21
CA ALA A 8 -10.77 4.64 6.93
C ALA A 8 -10.36 5.49 5.71
N VAL A 9 -10.46 6.82 5.81
CA VAL A 9 -10.20 7.72 4.68
C VAL A 9 -8.75 7.61 4.17
N PRO A 10 -7.70 7.69 5.01
CA PRO A 10 -6.33 7.54 4.54
C PRO A 10 -6.05 6.17 3.90
N VAL A 11 -6.64 5.10 4.47
CA VAL A 11 -6.49 3.73 3.91
C VAL A 11 -7.17 3.65 2.55
N PHE A 12 -8.36 4.22 2.40
CA PHE A 12 -9.08 4.24 1.12
C PHE A 12 -8.30 5.01 0.04
N VAL A 13 -7.72 6.16 0.39
CA VAL A 13 -6.88 6.95 -0.53
C VAL A 13 -5.64 6.18 -0.94
N ALA A 14 -4.94 5.56 0.01
CA ALA A 14 -3.76 4.74 -0.26
C ALA A 14 -4.10 3.52 -1.14
N LEU A 15 -5.16 2.80 -0.82
CA LEU A 15 -5.65 1.67 -1.62
C LEU A 15 -5.99 2.07 -3.05
N THR A 16 -6.69 3.19 -3.23
CA THR A 16 -7.06 3.68 -4.56
C THR A 16 -5.81 4.00 -5.39
N ALA A 17 -4.81 4.66 -4.79
CA ALA A 17 -3.54 4.94 -5.46
C ALA A 17 -2.81 3.66 -5.87
N GLU A 18 -2.74 2.66 -5.00
CA GLU A 18 -2.10 1.38 -5.29
C GLU A 18 -2.83 0.60 -6.39
N LEU A 19 -4.16 0.58 -6.39
CA LEU A 19 -4.95 -0.06 -7.43
C LEU A 19 -4.73 0.59 -8.81
N VAL A 20 -4.59 1.91 -8.86
CA VAL A 20 -4.23 2.61 -10.11
C VAL A 20 -2.88 2.12 -10.63
N PHE A 21 -1.88 1.93 -9.74
CA PHE A 21 -0.59 1.40 -10.14
C PHE A 21 -0.64 -0.08 -10.54
N VAL A 22 -1.43 -0.91 -9.87
CA VAL A 22 -1.67 -2.30 -10.29
C VAL A 22 -2.23 -2.34 -11.72
N CYS A 23 -3.25 -1.53 -11.99
CA CYS A 23 -3.86 -1.45 -13.33
C CYS A 23 -2.89 -0.89 -14.39
N ALA A 24 -2.06 0.08 -14.04
CA ALA A 24 -1.05 0.64 -14.95
C ALA A 24 0.09 -0.36 -15.22
N GLY A 25 0.51 -1.11 -14.20
CA GLY A 25 1.55 -2.13 -14.31
C GLY A 25 1.15 -3.29 -15.21
N SER A 26 -0.07 -3.80 -15.06
CA SER A 26 -0.60 -4.89 -15.90
C SER A 26 -0.61 -4.54 -17.41
N ARG A 27 -0.57 -3.24 -17.74
CA ARG A 27 -0.45 -2.75 -19.12
C ARG A 27 0.99 -2.52 -19.57
N GLY A 28 1.98 -2.87 -18.77
CA GLY A 28 3.40 -2.69 -19.11
C GLY A 28 3.84 -1.22 -19.23
N VAL A 29 3.07 -0.28 -18.69
CA VAL A 29 3.31 1.16 -18.83
C VAL A 29 4.67 1.57 -18.24
N PHE A 30 5.12 0.89 -17.18
CA PHE A 30 6.37 1.19 -16.50
C PHE A 30 7.63 0.86 -17.29
N LEU A 31 7.52 -0.12 -18.20
CA LEU A 31 8.64 -0.59 -19.03
C LEU A 31 8.71 0.11 -20.38
N ARG A 32 7.76 0.99 -20.70
CA ARG A 32 7.77 1.72 -21.96
C ARG A 32 8.91 2.74 -21.97
N PRO A 33 9.81 2.70 -22.97
CA PRO A 33 10.81 3.74 -23.13
C PRO A 33 10.12 5.06 -23.50
N GLY A 34 10.63 6.17 -22.97
CA GLY A 34 10.17 7.50 -23.32
C GLY A 34 9.49 8.28 -22.19
N GLN A 35 8.94 9.44 -22.52
CA GLN A 35 8.41 10.42 -21.56
C GLN A 35 7.28 9.87 -20.67
N VAL A 36 6.43 8.97 -21.20
CA VAL A 36 5.32 8.38 -20.44
C VAL A 36 5.84 7.53 -19.28
N GLY A 37 6.82 6.66 -19.52
CA GLY A 37 7.41 5.84 -18.47
C GLY A 37 8.13 6.67 -17.40
N VAL A 38 8.78 7.77 -17.77
CA VAL A 38 9.42 8.71 -16.83
C VAL A 38 8.38 9.41 -15.96
N GLY A 39 7.29 9.89 -16.55
CA GLY A 39 6.20 10.55 -15.83
C GLY A 39 5.56 9.64 -14.79
N VAL A 40 5.23 8.41 -15.18
CA VAL A 40 4.62 7.42 -14.27
C VAL A 40 5.55 7.08 -13.10
N ARG A 41 6.86 6.86 -13.37
CA ARG A 41 7.84 6.63 -12.30
C ARG A 41 7.97 7.81 -11.33
N LYS A 42 7.88 9.05 -11.84
CA LYS A 42 7.92 10.24 -10.99
C LYS A 42 6.70 10.31 -10.05
N VAL A 43 5.50 10.06 -10.58
CA VAL A 43 4.26 10.01 -9.79
C VAL A 43 4.34 8.88 -8.76
N GLN A 44 4.79 7.70 -9.17
CA GLN A 44 4.97 6.55 -8.27
C GLN A 44 5.89 6.91 -7.09
N ARG A 45 7.07 7.47 -7.34
CA ARG A 45 8.00 7.90 -6.27
C ARG A 45 7.37 8.89 -5.29
N THR A 46 6.50 9.77 -5.78
CA THR A 46 5.79 10.72 -4.91
C THR A 46 4.78 9.99 -4.03
N VAL A 47 4.00 9.09 -4.59
CA VAL A 47 3.00 8.30 -3.86
C VAL A 47 3.68 7.36 -2.85
N GLU A 48 4.77 6.70 -3.22
CA GLU A 48 5.55 5.82 -2.34
C GLU A 48 6.10 6.54 -1.09
N LYS A 49 6.38 7.83 -1.21
CA LYS A 49 6.77 8.64 -0.04
C LYS A 49 5.59 9.00 0.86
N GLN A 50 4.40 9.13 0.32
CA GLN A 50 3.20 9.56 1.06
C GLN A 50 2.42 8.39 1.67
N VAL A 51 2.36 7.25 0.99
CA VAL A 51 1.60 6.07 1.45
C VAL A 51 2.01 5.59 2.84
N PRO A 52 3.29 5.48 3.22
CA PRO A 52 3.67 5.09 4.58
C PRO A 52 3.15 6.05 5.66
N TRP A 53 3.13 7.35 5.40
CA TRP A 53 2.58 8.35 6.33
C TRP A 53 1.08 8.19 6.50
N LEU A 54 0.34 7.98 5.40
CA LEU A 54 -1.10 7.72 5.44
C LEU A 54 -1.40 6.45 6.22
N SER A 55 -0.65 5.38 5.98
CA SER A 55 -0.80 4.10 6.68
C SER A 55 -0.44 4.21 8.17
N GLY A 56 0.61 4.96 8.51
CA GLY A 56 1.00 5.23 9.90
C GLY A 56 -0.07 6.01 10.66
N PHE A 57 -0.60 7.07 10.05
CA PHE A 57 -1.68 7.86 10.65
C PHE A 57 -2.95 7.01 10.83
N ALA A 58 -3.32 6.22 9.82
CA ALA A 58 -4.47 5.31 9.89
C ALA A 58 -4.29 4.23 10.97
N ALA A 59 -3.08 3.71 11.15
CA ALA A 59 -2.78 2.74 12.20
C ALA A 59 -2.99 3.34 13.59
N LEU A 60 -2.51 4.57 13.83
CA LEU A 60 -2.72 5.28 15.09
C LEU A 60 -4.22 5.54 15.36
N ALA A 61 -4.96 5.99 14.33
CA ALA A 61 -6.40 6.19 14.44
C ALA A 61 -7.15 4.87 14.72
N SER A 62 -6.70 3.75 14.12
CA SER A 62 -7.26 2.42 14.36
C SER A 62 -6.97 1.90 15.77
N VAL A 63 -5.81 2.21 16.35
CA VAL A 63 -5.53 1.94 17.77
C VAL A 63 -6.50 2.71 18.66
N GLY A 64 -6.70 3.99 18.42
CA GLY A 64 -7.68 4.80 19.14
C GLY A 64 -9.10 4.22 19.01
N LEU A 65 -9.45 3.73 17.83
CA LEU A 65 -10.73 3.07 17.56
C LEU A 65 -10.87 1.78 18.37
N ALA A 66 -9.83 0.93 18.43
CA ALA A 66 -9.81 -0.30 19.21
C ALA A 66 -9.95 -0.04 20.71
N LEU A 67 -9.20 0.94 21.23
CA LEU A 67 -9.28 1.33 22.66
C LEU A 67 -10.66 1.87 23.02
N SER A 68 -11.26 2.69 22.14
CA SER A 68 -12.61 3.25 22.37
C SER A 68 -13.74 2.21 22.30
N ALA A 69 -13.52 1.09 21.58
CA ALA A 69 -14.46 -0.01 21.48
C ALA A 69 -14.36 -0.97 22.67
N GLY A 70 -13.22 -1.00 23.31
CA GLY A 70 -12.80 -2.09 24.18
C GLY A 70 -12.08 -3.18 23.37
N PRO A 71 -10.81 -3.44 23.65
CA PRO A 71 -9.96 -4.30 22.78
C PRO A 71 -10.44 -5.75 22.69
N LEU A 72 -11.22 -6.23 23.64
CA LEU A 72 -11.79 -7.59 23.68
C LEU A 72 -13.19 -7.68 23.07
N THR A 73 -13.78 -6.59 22.63
CA THR A 73 -15.06 -6.61 21.92
C THR A 73 -14.88 -7.03 20.47
N PRO A 74 -15.90 -7.57 19.78
CA PRO A 74 -15.79 -7.88 18.35
C PRO A 74 -15.36 -6.68 17.51
N ALA A 75 -15.87 -5.49 17.82
CA ALA A 75 -15.50 -4.25 17.15
C ALA A 75 -14.02 -3.87 17.41
N GLY A 76 -13.56 -4.04 18.66
CA GLY A 76 -12.16 -3.81 19.03
C GLY A 76 -11.20 -4.80 18.37
N CYS A 77 -11.57 -6.09 18.32
CA CYS A 77 -10.79 -7.11 17.63
C CYS A 77 -10.67 -6.82 16.12
N LEU A 78 -11.73 -6.37 15.47
CA LEU A 78 -11.70 -5.95 14.07
C LEU A 78 -10.78 -4.73 13.88
N ALA A 79 -10.88 -3.71 14.73
CA ALA A 79 -10.00 -2.55 14.67
C ALA A 79 -8.51 -2.94 14.85
N LEU A 80 -8.20 -3.86 15.76
CA LEU A 80 -6.84 -4.42 15.93
C LEU A 80 -6.38 -5.20 14.70
N GLY A 81 -7.27 -5.96 14.06
CA GLY A 81 -6.99 -6.60 12.76
C GLY A 81 -6.57 -5.59 11.70
N GLY A 82 -7.25 -4.44 11.65
CA GLY A 82 -6.87 -3.31 10.79
C GLY A 82 -5.47 -2.77 11.12
N VAL A 83 -5.15 -2.59 12.41
CA VAL A 83 -3.80 -2.18 12.85
C VAL A 83 -2.75 -3.18 12.39
N LEU A 84 -2.98 -4.47 12.59
CA LEU A 84 -2.03 -5.52 12.18
C LEU A 84 -1.79 -5.50 10.67
N ALA A 85 -2.84 -5.36 9.86
CA ALA A 85 -2.72 -5.26 8.41
C ALA A 85 -1.90 -4.02 7.98
N LEU A 86 -2.11 -2.86 8.63
CA LEU A 86 -1.35 -1.64 8.35
C LEU A 86 0.10 -1.73 8.79
N VAL A 87 0.39 -2.36 9.94
CA VAL A 87 1.75 -2.62 10.40
C VAL A 87 2.47 -3.58 9.45
N ALA A 88 1.80 -4.64 9.01
CA ALA A 88 2.33 -5.56 8.00
C ALA A 88 2.64 -4.82 6.70
N HIS A 89 1.73 -3.94 6.23
CA HIS A 89 1.96 -3.10 5.06
C HIS A 89 3.18 -2.20 5.23
N LEU A 90 3.31 -1.49 6.36
CA LEU A 90 4.46 -0.61 6.63
C LEU A 90 5.77 -1.39 6.66
N THR A 91 5.79 -2.55 7.32
CA THR A 91 6.96 -3.44 7.37
C THR A 91 7.35 -3.91 5.97
N PHE A 92 6.37 -4.30 5.18
CA PHE A 92 6.57 -4.72 3.79
C PHE A 92 7.15 -3.58 2.94
N CYS A 93 6.58 -2.37 3.04
CA CYS A 93 7.09 -1.18 2.34
C CYS A 93 8.54 -0.87 2.72
N MET A 94 8.90 -0.95 4.00
CA MET A 94 10.27 -0.68 4.45
C MET A 94 11.29 -1.71 3.94
N GLN A 95 10.90 -2.99 3.91
CA GLN A 95 11.77 -4.05 3.39
C GLN A 95 11.97 -3.92 1.88
N PHE A 96 10.91 -3.50 1.18
CA PHE A 96 10.92 -3.40 -0.27
C PHE A 96 11.61 -2.14 -0.77
N ALA A 97 11.42 -1.01 -0.12
CA ALA A 97 12.07 0.25 -0.49
C ALA A 97 13.60 0.11 -0.57
N ARG A 98 14.19 -0.72 0.29
CA ARG A 98 15.63 -1.03 0.26
C ARG A 98 16.02 -1.84 -0.99
N ARG A 99 15.22 -2.86 -1.34
CA ARG A 99 15.50 -3.73 -2.49
C ARG A 99 15.26 -3.04 -3.84
N PHE A 100 14.19 -2.24 -3.92
CA PHE A 100 13.84 -1.53 -5.15
C PHE A 100 14.85 -0.44 -5.52
N HIS A 101 15.51 0.16 -4.54
CA HIS A 101 16.59 1.11 -4.80
C HIS A 101 17.78 0.43 -5.50
N ASP A 102 18.13 -0.78 -5.09
CA ASP A 102 19.21 -1.55 -5.70
C ASP A 102 18.85 -2.02 -7.12
N ASP A 103 17.61 -2.46 -7.33
CA ASP A 103 17.11 -2.93 -8.63
C ASP A 103 16.98 -1.79 -9.67
N THR A 104 16.57 -0.58 -9.25
CA THR A 104 16.48 0.58 -10.16
C THR A 104 17.85 1.08 -10.60
N MET A 105 18.88 0.95 -9.78
CA MET A 105 20.26 1.24 -10.16
C MET A 105 20.78 0.26 -11.22
N CYS A 106 20.28 -0.97 -11.25
CA CYS A 106 20.61 -1.95 -12.29
C CYS A 106 19.95 -1.63 -13.64
N LEU A 107 18.77 -0.99 -13.65
CA LEU A 107 18.05 -0.60 -14.89
C LEU A 107 18.75 0.54 -15.66
N GLU A 108 19.57 1.33 -15.02
CA GLU A 108 20.35 2.39 -15.67
C GLU A 108 21.58 1.84 -16.42
N ARG A 109 21.85 0.54 -16.32
CA ARG A 109 22.95 -0.11 -17.07
C ARG A 109 22.48 -0.47 -18.49
N PRO A 110 23.25 -0.09 -19.54
CA PRO A 110 22.87 -0.31 -20.94
C PRO A 110 22.84 -1.78 -21.38
N SER A 111 23.12 -2.73 -20.50
CA SER A 111 23.19 -4.17 -20.78
C SER A 111 22.00 -5.00 -20.26
N THR A 112 20.91 -4.36 -19.79
CA THR A 112 19.78 -5.10 -19.19
C THR A 112 19.02 -5.88 -20.28
N SER A 113 18.97 -7.21 -20.16
CA SER A 113 18.29 -8.08 -21.11
C SER A 113 16.77 -7.99 -21.00
N GLY A 114 16.04 -8.32 -22.08
CA GLY A 114 14.57 -8.33 -22.06
C GLY A 114 13.99 -9.34 -21.06
N THR A 115 14.75 -10.38 -20.68
CA THR A 115 14.38 -11.35 -19.67
C THR A 115 14.41 -10.74 -18.26
N ASP A 116 15.41 -9.91 -17.97
CA ASP A 116 15.55 -9.20 -16.70
C ASP A 116 14.43 -8.19 -16.50
N LEU A 117 14.01 -7.50 -17.56
CA LEU A 117 12.89 -6.56 -17.53
C LEU A 117 11.56 -7.26 -17.20
N ARG A 118 11.30 -8.45 -17.74
CA ARG A 118 10.10 -9.22 -17.43
C ARG A 118 10.10 -9.70 -15.98
N ALA A 119 11.23 -10.19 -15.49
CA ALA A 119 11.35 -10.61 -14.10
C ALA A 119 11.12 -9.45 -13.13
N LEU A 120 11.64 -8.26 -13.46
CA LEU A 120 11.42 -7.05 -12.67
C LEU A 120 9.96 -6.62 -12.67
N GLN A 121 9.28 -6.69 -13.81
CA GLN A 121 7.86 -6.38 -13.92
C GLN A 121 7.02 -7.32 -13.07
N THR A 122 7.27 -8.63 -13.13
CA THR A 122 6.53 -9.61 -12.33
C THR A 122 6.71 -9.38 -10.84
N ARG A 123 7.93 -9.08 -10.40
CA ARG A 123 8.20 -8.73 -8.99
C ARG A 123 7.42 -7.49 -8.57
N TRP A 124 7.44 -6.46 -9.40
CA TRP A 124 6.71 -5.22 -9.13
C TRP A 124 5.20 -5.44 -9.05
N GLU A 125 4.61 -6.25 -9.96
CA GLU A 125 3.18 -6.59 -9.95
C GLU A 125 2.78 -7.33 -8.67
N VAL A 126 3.58 -8.32 -8.25
CA VAL A 126 3.35 -9.05 -6.99
C VAL A 126 3.41 -8.11 -5.79
N GLU A 127 4.36 -7.19 -5.78
CA GLU A 127 4.49 -6.20 -4.71
C GLU A 127 3.30 -5.29 -4.60
N MET A 128 2.91 -4.65 -5.70
CA MET A 128 1.78 -3.72 -5.71
C MET A 128 0.47 -4.43 -5.34
N THR A 129 0.27 -5.66 -5.82
CA THR A 129 -0.88 -6.48 -5.46
C THR A 129 -0.89 -6.83 -3.97
N THR A 130 0.26 -7.20 -3.41
CA THR A 130 0.37 -7.50 -1.97
C THR A 130 0.06 -6.27 -1.12
N ARG A 131 0.58 -5.11 -1.48
CA ARG A 131 0.32 -3.84 -0.78
C ARG A 131 -1.17 -3.47 -0.82
N ALA A 132 -1.77 -3.52 -2.02
CA ALA A 132 -3.20 -3.26 -2.20
C ALA A 132 -4.06 -4.24 -1.40
N SER A 133 -3.69 -5.52 -1.33
CA SER A 133 -4.40 -6.53 -0.55
C SER A 133 -4.35 -6.24 0.96
N LEU A 134 -3.21 -5.80 1.48
CA LEU A 134 -3.06 -5.42 2.88
C LEU A 134 -3.90 -4.18 3.23
N HIS A 135 -3.93 -3.17 2.36
CA HIS A 135 -4.80 -2.01 2.54
C HIS A 135 -6.29 -2.38 2.45
N ALA A 136 -6.67 -3.26 1.51
CA ALA A 136 -8.04 -3.74 1.40
C ALA A 136 -8.48 -4.49 2.66
N ALA A 137 -7.63 -5.36 3.20
CA ALA A 137 -7.87 -6.06 4.46
C ALA A 137 -8.01 -5.09 5.64
N ALA A 138 -7.14 -4.09 5.73
CA ALA A 138 -7.22 -3.05 6.76
C ALA A 138 -8.53 -2.27 6.66
N LEU A 139 -8.92 -1.84 5.46
CA LEU A 139 -10.16 -1.11 5.23
C LEU A 139 -11.39 -1.96 5.61
N ALA A 140 -11.41 -3.23 5.21
CA ALA A 140 -12.49 -4.16 5.56
C ALA A 140 -12.62 -4.34 7.09
N CYS A 141 -11.50 -4.46 7.80
CA CYS A 141 -11.48 -4.55 9.26
C CYS A 141 -12.00 -3.27 9.93
N ILE A 142 -11.56 -2.09 9.46
CA ILE A 142 -12.01 -0.79 10.00
C ILE A 142 -13.50 -0.59 9.76
N VAL A 143 -13.98 -0.82 8.54
CA VAL A 143 -15.40 -0.72 8.18
C VAL A 143 -16.22 -1.75 8.96
N GLY A 144 -15.77 -2.99 9.05
CA GLY A 144 -16.39 -4.03 9.86
C GLY A 144 -16.52 -3.65 11.34
N SER A 145 -15.47 -3.03 11.92
CA SER A 145 -15.52 -2.49 13.28
C SER A 145 -16.59 -1.41 13.46
N MET A 146 -16.85 -0.61 12.42
CA MET A 146 -17.92 0.39 12.45
C MET A 146 -19.31 -0.26 12.42
N LEU A 147 -19.50 -1.24 11.52
CA LEU A 147 -20.79 -1.92 11.33
C LEU A 147 -21.22 -2.71 12.57
N VAL A 148 -20.29 -3.32 13.28
CA VAL A 148 -20.58 -4.08 14.53
C VAL A 148 -20.98 -3.15 15.69
N ARG A 149 -20.75 -1.84 15.58
CA ARG A 149 -21.16 -0.85 16.60
C ARG A 149 -22.52 -0.20 16.34
N LEU A 150 -23.06 -0.37 15.12
CA LEU A 150 -24.39 0.11 14.75
C LEU A 150 -25.48 -0.86 15.23
#